data_ea98d0a6074ba5d49aa6234a8890b6cc
#
_entry.id   ea98d0a6074ba5d49aa6234a8890b6cc
#
_cell.length_a   1.000
_cell.length_b   1.000
_cell.length_c   1.000
_cell.angle_alpha   90.00
_cell.angle_beta   90.00
_cell.angle_gamma   90.00
#
_symmetry.space_group_name_H-M   'P 1'
#
loop_
_entity.id
_entity.type
_entity.pdbx_description
1 polymer ?
#
loop_
_entity_poly.entity_id
_entity_poly.type
_entity_poly.pdbx_seq_one_letter_code
_entity_poly.pdbx_strand_id
1 'polypeptide(L)'
;VGFRKVEIKNKQFLVNGQPVLLKGANRHEIDPDEGYNVSEQRMIQDIMMMKRMNINAVRTCHYPDDPRWYDLCDKYGLYVVAEANQESHGFQYGDDAAAKKPEFAKQIMERNQHNVSMFYNHPSIVTWSMGNETVMGDNFLQAYKWIKSQDKTRPVQYEQARRGEGTDIFCPMYYPVAASEKYAKDPNSPMPLIQCEYNHTMGNSGGNLSDYWNLIRKYPILQGGFDWDFVDQAL
;
A
#
# COMPACT_ATOMS: atom_id res chain seq x y z
N VAL A 1 20.22 -11.62 -0.47
CA VAL A 1 19.09 -12.44 0.03
C VAL A 1 18.79 -12.00 1.45
N GLY A 2 17.55 -11.58 1.70
CA GLY A 2 17.08 -11.21 3.03
C GLY A 2 16.05 -12.21 3.56
N PHE A 3 16.13 -12.51 4.84
CA PHE A 3 15.16 -13.36 5.51
C PHE A 3 14.29 -12.51 6.43
N ARG A 4 12.98 -12.62 6.28
CA ARG A 4 12.02 -11.97 7.16
C ARG A 4 10.77 -12.81 7.28
N LYS A 5 10.03 -12.62 8.36
CA LYS A 5 8.69 -13.16 8.54
C LYS A 5 7.71 -11.99 8.66
N VAL A 6 6.69 -11.98 7.82
CA VAL A 6 5.56 -11.05 7.93
C VAL A 6 4.34 -11.86 8.33
N GLU A 7 3.59 -11.37 9.30
CA GLU A 7 2.37 -12.04 9.76
C GLU A 7 1.37 -11.03 10.33
N ILE A 8 0.09 -11.36 10.25
CA ILE A 8 -0.94 -10.68 11.01
C ILE A 8 -1.35 -11.59 12.16
N LYS A 9 -1.13 -11.13 13.37
CA LYS A 9 -1.45 -11.87 14.60
C LYS A 9 -2.05 -10.94 15.64
N ASN A 10 -3.11 -11.39 16.31
CA ASN A 10 -3.81 -10.59 17.29
C ASN A 10 -4.22 -9.19 16.75
N LYS A 11 -4.68 -9.15 15.50
CA LYS A 11 -5.08 -7.91 14.79
C LYS A 11 -3.95 -6.90 14.63
N GLN A 12 -2.70 -7.36 14.65
CA GLN A 12 -1.51 -6.54 14.41
C GLN A 12 -0.68 -7.10 13.26
N PHE A 13 -0.13 -6.20 12.47
CA PHE A 13 0.87 -6.47 11.45
C PHE A 13 2.24 -6.55 12.12
N LEU A 14 2.93 -7.66 11.93
CA LEU A 14 4.23 -7.90 12.54
C LEU A 14 5.27 -8.22 11.48
N VAL A 15 6.49 -7.71 11.72
CA VAL A 15 7.68 -8.12 10.98
C VAL A 15 8.66 -8.73 11.99
N ASN A 16 9.10 -9.96 11.71
CA ASN A 16 9.96 -10.74 12.61
C ASN A 16 9.43 -10.84 14.05
N GLY A 17 8.11 -10.99 14.16
CA GLY A 17 7.43 -11.14 15.44
C GLY A 17 7.25 -9.84 16.24
N GLN A 18 7.65 -8.69 15.70
CA GLN A 18 7.49 -7.38 16.34
C GLN A 18 6.43 -6.54 15.62
N PRO A 19 5.51 -5.91 16.34
CA PRO A 19 4.57 -4.94 15.75
C PRO A 19 5.34 -3.78 15.11
N VAL A 20 4.97 -3.43 13.89
CA VAL A 20 5.62 -2.35 13.14
C VAL A 20 4.62 -1.22 12.88
N LEU A 21 5.06 0.01 13.12
CA LEU A 21 4.33 1.20 12.68
C LEU A 21 4.86 1.62 11.31
N LEU A 22 4.00 1.59 10.31
CA LEU A 22 4.34 2.02 8.96
C LEU A 22 4.17 3.54 8.86
N LYS A 23 5.29 4.24 8.92
CA LYS A 23 5.40 5.69 8.66
C LYS A 23 5.69 5.83 7.18
N GLY A 24 4.63 5.70 6.38
CA GLY A 24 4.73 5.55 4.94
C GLY A 24 4.46 6.82 4.16
N ALA A 25 4.88 6.79 2.90
CA ALA A 25 4.49 7.75 1.88
C ALA A 25 4.16 7.01 0.58
N ASN A 26 3.24 7.57 -0.18
CA ASN A 26 2.94 7.14 -1.54
C ASN A 26 3.96 7.77 -2.48
N ARG A 27 4.54 7.00 -3.38
CA ARG A 27 5.50 7.49 -4.36
C ARG A 27 5.05 7.13 -5.77
N HIS A 28 4.81 8.17 -6.57
CA HIS A 28 4.79 8.02 -8.01
C HIS A 28 6.21 7.95 -8.57
N GLU A 29 6.44 7.07 -9.55
CA GLU A 29 7.73 6.99 -10.21
C GLU A 29 7.80 7.99 -11.36
N ILE A 30 8.03 9.24 -10.98
CA ILE A 30 8.10 10.37 -11.92
C ILE A 30 9.24 11.31 -11.52
N ASP A 31 9.98 11.77 -12.52
CA ASP A 31 10.99 12.82 -12.39
C ASP A 31 10.47 14.09 -13.06
N PRO A 32 10.61 15.29 -12.46
CA PRO A 32 10.09 16.52 -13.04
C PRO A 32 10.71 16.91 -14.38
N ASP A 33 11.92 16.45 -14.67
CA ASP A 33 12.65 16.78 -15.89
C ASP A 33 12.60 15.63 -16.92
N GLU A 34 12.65 14.37 -16.45
CA GLU A 34 12.79 13.16 -17.29
C GLU A 34 11.48 12.32 -17.39
N GLY A 35 10.42 12.75 -16.74
CA GLY A 35 9.13 12.04 -16.73
C GLY A 35 9.21 10.68 -16.06
N TYR A 36 8.71 9.65 -16.72
CA TYR A 36 8.74 8.26 -16.19
C TYR A 36 10.11 7.56 -16.30
N ASN A 37 11.13 8.25 -16.79
CA ASN A 37 12.50 7.72 -16.82
C ASN A 37 13.28 8.18 -15.59
N VAL A 38 13.03 7.56 -14.46
CA VAL A 38 13.67 7.93 -13.20
C VAL A 38 15.06 7.29 -13.09
N SER A 39 16.08 8.11 -12.91
CA SER A 39 17.45 7.64 -12.74
C SER A 39 17.67 6.94 -11.39
N GLU A 40 18.62 6.01 -11.32
CA GLU A 40 19.00 5.37 -10.05
C GLU A 40 19.45 6.40 -9.00
N GLN A 41 20.14 7.44 -9.44
CA GLN A 41 20.57 8.52 -8.55
C GLN A 41 19.37 9.24 -7.93
N ARG A 42 18.30 9.48 -8.70
CA ARG A 42 17.06 10.08 -8.20
C ARG A 42 16.36 9.15 -7.23
N MET A 43 16.28 7.86 -7.52
CA MET A 43 15.71 6.86 -6.59
C MET A 43 16.45 6.85 -5.25
N ILE A 44 17.80 6.91 -5.27
CA ILE A 44 18.60 7.00 -4.04
C ILE A 44 18.32 8.30 -3.30
N GLN A 45 18.19 9.41 -4.00
CA GLN A 45 17.82 10.70 -3.42
C GLN A 45 16.49 10.62 -2.66
N ASP A 46 15.47 10.03 -3.29
CA ASP A 46 14.14 9.84 -2.69
C ASP A 46 14.24 8.99 -1.42
N ILE A 47 14.93 7.86 -1.48
CA ILE A 47 15.14 6.99 -0.33
C ILE A 47 15.85 7.73 0.82
N MET A 48 16.91 8.46 0.51
CA MET A 48 17.66 9.19 1.53
C MET A 48 16.83 10.31 2.16
N MET A 49 15.97 10.96 1.37
CA MET A 49 15.04 11.97 1.87
C MET A 49 13.98 11.31 2.78
N MET A 50 13.38 10.22 2.36
CA MET A 50 12.44 9.44 3.18
C MET A 50 13.06 9.08 4.54
N LYS A 51 14.28 8.57 4.54
CA LYS A 51 14.98 8.20 5.79
C LYS A 51 15.27 9.40 6.68
N ARG A 52 15.66 10.56 6.14
CA ARG A 52 15.86 11.79 6.91
C ARG A 52 14.56 12.31 7.53
N MET A 53 13.43 12.10 6.87
CA MET A 53 12.10 12.45 7.36
C MET A 53 11.49 11.38 8.28
N ASN A 54 12.26 10.33 8.64
CA ASN A 54 11.78 9.20 9.45
C ASN A 54 10.63 8.41 8.79
N ILE A 55 10.52 8.45 7.46
CA ILE A 55 9.66 7.57 6.68
C ILE A 55 10.36 6.22 6.56
N ASN A 56 9.66 5.12 6.90
CA ASN A 56 10.21 3.77 6.88
C ASN A 56 9.51 2.84 5.89
N ALA A 57 8.50 3.34 5.19
CA ALA A 57 7.71 2.56 4.25
C ALA A 57 7.34 3.39 3.02
N VAL A 58 7.16 2.72 1.89
CA VAL A 58 6.69 3.31 0.64
C VAL A 58 5.64 2.43 0.00
N ARG A 59 4.59 3.03 -0.55
CA ARG A 59 3.65 2.37 -1.46
C ARG A 59 3.95 2.82 -2.88
N THR A 60 4.16 1.85 -3.77
CA THR A 60 4.37 2.12 -5.19
C THR A 60 3.04 2.42 -5.86
N CYS A 61 2.64 3.66 -5.84
CA CYS A 61 1.33 4.08 -6.35
C CYS A 61 1.43 4.53 -7.82
N HIS A 62 0.55 4.13 -8.71
CA HIS A 62 -0.39 3.01 -8.61
C HIS A 62 0.00 1.95 -9.63
N TYR A 63 1.25 1.54 -9.59
CA TYR A 63 1.89 0.60 -10.53
C TYR A 63 3.22 0.10 -9.95
N PRO A 64 3.75 -1.01 -10.45
CA PRO A 64 5.11 -1.43 -10.13
C PRO A 64 6.14 -0.40 -10.60
N ASP A 65 7.07 -0.05 -9.71
CA ASP A 65 8.21 0.81 -10.04
C ASP A 65 9.29 0.03 -10.83
N ASP A 66 10.31 0.73 -11.30
CA ASP A 66 11.51 0.13 -11.90
C ASP A 66 12.09 -0.95 -10.96
N PRO A 67 12.49 -2.13 -11.46
CA PRO A 67 13.06 -3.19 -10.63
C PRO A 67 14.21 -2.74 -9.71
N ARG A 68 15.01 -1.77 -10.14
CA ARG A 68 16.09 -1.20 -9.32
C ARG A 68 15.58 -0.53 -8.04
N TRP A 69 14.34 0.01 -8.05
CA TRP A 69 13.73 0.58 -6.85
C TRP A 69 13.63 -0.43 -5.71
N TYR A 70 13.22 -1.65 -6.01
CA TYR A 70 13.08 -2.71 -5.01
C TYR A 70 14.45 -3.17 -4.50
N ASP A 71 15.46 -3.29 -5.37
CA ASP A 71 16.85 -3.57 -4.97
C ASP A 71 17.38 -2.49 -4.01
N LEU A 72 17.07 -1.23 -4.29
CA LEU A 72 17.46 -0.10 -3.44
C LEU A 72 16.69 -0.12 -2.12
N CYS A 73 15.39 -0.42 -2.12
CA CYS A 73 14.62 -0.58 -0.89
C CYS A 73 15.15 -1.73 -0.02
N ASP A 74 15.55 -2.84 -0.62
CA ASP A 74 16.22 -3.95 0.06
C ASP A 74 17.54 -3.50 0.70
N LYS A 75 18.35 -2.74 -0.05
CA LYS A 75 19.67 -2.26 0.37
C LYS A 75 19.60 -1.23 1.48
N TYR A 76 18.70 -0.25 1.35
CA TYR A 76 18.61 0.89 2.27
C TYR A 76 17.62 0.68 3.42
N GLY A 77 16.80 -0.38 3.36
CA GLY A 77 15.90 -0.76 4.44
C GLY A 77 14.63 0.09 4.50
N LEU A 78 13.87 0.14 3.42
CA LEU A 78 12.48 0.62 3.40
C LEU A 78 11.54 -0.56 3.28
N TYR A 79 10.44 -0.56 4.01
CA TYR A 79 9.33 -1.47 3.76
C TYR A 79 8.57 -1.04 2.50
N VAL A 80 8.14 -2.01 1.69
CA VAL A 80 7.42 -1.75 0.45
C VAL A 80 6.04 -2.39 0.48
N VAL A 81 5.03 -1.60 0.15
CA VAL A 81 3.73 -2.07 -0.30
C VAL A 81 3.77 -2.03 -1.83
N ALA A 82 3.95 -3.19 -2.44
CA ALA A 82 4.08 -3.32 -3.89
C ALA A 82 2.71 -3.40 -4.55
N GLU A 83 2.36 -2.43 -5.38
CA GLU A 83 1.05 -2.32 -5.98
C GLU A 83 1.04 -2.71 -7.46
N ALA A 84 0.03 -3.50 -7.83
CA ALA A 84 -0.22 -3.84 -9.22
C ALA A 84 -0.79 -2.63 -9.97
N ASN A 85 -0.46 -2.50 -11.26
CA ASN A 85 -0.91 -1.40 -12.10
C ASN A 85 -2.40 -1.52 -12.49
N GLN A 86 -3.27 -1.54 -11.49
CA GLN A 86 -4.70 -1.67 -11.66
C GLN A 86 -5.41 -0.48 -11.03
N GLU A 87 -5.90 0.40 -11.88
CA GLU A 87 -6.79 1.49 -11.52
C GLU A 87 -7.84 1.69 -12.59
N SER A 88 -9.07 1.94 -12.18
CA SER A 88 -10.17 2.19 -13.10
C SER A 88 -11.19 3.20 -12.56
N HIS A 89 -10.73 4.18 -11.79
CA HIS A 89 -11.57 5.23 -11.19
C HIS A 89 -12.50 5.91 -12.22
N GLY A 90 -12.00 6.15 -13.44
CA GLY A 90 -12.78 6.73 -14.53
C GLY A 90 -13.98 5.89 -15.00
N PHE A 91 -14.01 4.58 -14.70
CA PHE A 91 -15.17 3.70 -14.95
C PHE A 91 -16.20 3.75 -13.82
N GLN A 92 -15.99 4.58 -12.82
CA GLN A 92 -16.84 4.72 -11.64
C GLN A 92 -16.97 3.44 -10.80
N TYR A 93 -17.84 3.47 -9.78
CA TYR A 93 -17.98 2.41 -8.78
C TYR A 93 -19.30 1.62 -8.90
N GLY A 94 -20.05 1.82 -9.99
CA GLY A 94 -21.34 1.18 -10.25
C GLY A 94 -21.25 -0.29 -10.71
N ASP A 95 -22.34 -0.80 -11.25
CA ASP A 95 -22.39 -2.18 -11.77
C ASP A 95 -21.59 -2.33 -13.06
N ASP A 96 -21.32 -1.25 -13.76
CA ASP A 96 -20.48 -1.22 -14.97
C ASP A 96 -18.98 -1.18 -14.70
N ALA A 97 -18.55 -1.18 -13.44
CA ALA A 97 -17.14 -1.15 -13.09
C ALA A 97 -16.38 -2.36 -13.60
N ALA A 98 -15.15 -2.14 -14.08
CA ALA A 98 -14.30 -3.17 -14.69
C ALA A 98 -14.09 -4.39 -13.78
N ALA A 99 -14.01 -4.21 -12.49
CA ALA A 99 -13.83 -5.31 -11.53
C ALA A 99 -14.98 -6.32 -11.50
N LYS A 100 -16.17 -5.91 -11.95
CA LYS A 100 -17.38 -6.75 -11.97
C LYS A 100 -17.62 -7.43 -13.32
N LYS A 101 -16.91 -7.01 -14.37
CA LYS A 101 -17.12 -7.49 -15.73
C LYS A 101 -16.16 -8.62 -16.07
N PRO A 102 -16.68 -9.78 -16.56
CA PRO A 102 -15.86 -10.94 -16.89
C PRO A 102 -14.76 -10.66 -17.94
N GLU A 103 -15.00 -9.74 -18.86
CA GLU A 103 -14.04 -9.37 -19.91
C GLU A 103 -12.76 -8.74 -19.36
N PHE A 104 -12.79 -8.16 -18.16
CA PHE A 104 -11.61 -7.61 -17.50
C PHE A 104 -10.91 -8.60 -16.56
N ALA A 105 -11.47 -9.80 -16.35
CA ALA A 105 -10.94 -10.78 -15.41
C ALA A 105 -9.49 -11.16 -15.70
N LYS A 106 -9.18 -11.44 -16.97
CA LYS A 106 -7.82 -11.79 -17.40
C LYS A 106 -6.84 -10.64 -17.13
N GLN A 107 -7.20 -9.44 -17.51
CA GLN A 107 -6.35 -8.27 -17.35
C GLN A 107 -6.03 -7.98 -15.87
N ILE A 108 -7.03 -8.00 -15.00
CA ILE A 108 -6.85 -7.76 -13.56
C ILE A 108 -5.98 -8.87 -12.96
N MET A 109 -6.20 -10.11 -13.34
CA MET A 109 -5.40 -11.25 -12.89
C MET A 109 -3.94 -11.11 -13.34
N GLU A 110 -3.67 -10.88 -14.62
CA GLU A 110 -2.31 -10.82 -15.16
C GLU A 110 -1.49 -9.70 -14.55
N ARG A 111 -2.07 -8.53 -14.31
CA ARG A 111 -1.38 -7.41 -13.65
C ARG A 111 -0.93 -7.78 -12.23
N ASN A 112 -1.78 -8.45 -11.48
CA ASN A 112 -1.43 -8.95 -10.15
C ASN A 112 -0.39 -10.07 -10.22
N GLN A 113 -0.52 -10.98 -11.20
CA GLN A 113 0.45 -12.05 -11.42
C GLN A 113 1.83 -11.50 -11.76
N HIS A 114 1.92 -10.50 -12.63
CA HIS A 114 3.20 -9.89 -13.00
C HIS A 114 3.85 -9.20 -11.80
N ASN A 115 3.08 -8.44 -11.02
CA ASN A 115 3.59 -7.77 -9.82
C ASN A 115 4.21 -8.78 -8.85
N VAL A 116 3.47 -9.83 -8.50
CA VAL A 116 3.96 -10.86 -7.56
C VAL A 116 5.12 -11.65 -8.13
N SER A 117 5.01 -12.15 -9.37
CA SER A 117 6.03 -13.00 -9.97
C SER A 117 7.36 -12.27 -10.19
N MET A 118 7.31 -11.00 -10.57
CA MET A 118 8.49 -10.19 -10.84
C MET A 118 9.25 -9.82 -9.56
N PHE A 119 8.51 -9.52 -8.48
CA PHE A 119 9.11 -8.95 -7.26
C PHE A 119 9.08 -9.89 -6.05
N TYR A 120 8.74 -11.15 -6.24
CA TYR A 120 8.58 -12.13 -5.16
C TYR A 120 9.78 -12.21 -4.21
N ASN A 121 11.01 -12.09 -4.74
CA ASN A 121 12.24 -12.31 -3.98
C ASN A 121 12.76 -11.07 -3.22
N HIS A 122 12.04 -9.95 -3.25
CA HIS A 122 12.45 -8.75 -2.51
C HIS A 122 12.00 -8.82 -1.04
N PRO A 123 12.93 -8.85 -0.08
CA PRO A 123 12.60 -8.89 1.34
C PRO A 123 12.00 -7.58 1.86
N SER A 124 12.23 -6.46 1.20
CA SER A 124 11.61 -5.16 1.51
C SER A 124 10.10 -5.18 1.32
N ILE A 125 9.58 -5.97 0.37
CA ILE A 125 8.15 -6.08 0.15
C ILE A 125 7.51 -6.83 1.31
N VAL A 126 6.64 -6.14 2.04
CA VAL A 126 5.94 -6.66 3.21
C VAL A 126 4.44 -6.85 3.00
N THR A 127 3.89 -6.26 1.94
CA THR A 127 2.47 -6.36 1.57
C THR A 127 2.32 -6.28 0.06
N TRP A 128 1.44 -7.10 -0.50
CA TRP A 128 0.97 -6.97 -1.88
C TRP A 128 -0.29 -6.12 -1.92
N SER A 129 -0.34 -5.12 -2.80
CA SER A 129 -1.53 -4.33 -3.07
C SER A 129 -2.08 -4.66 -4.46
N MET A 130 -3.36 -4.99 -4.52
CA MET A 130 -3.96 -5.48 -5.77
C MET A 130 -4.30 -4.39 -6.77
N GLY A 131 -4.20 -3.13 -6.36
CA GLY A 131 -4.51 -1.98 -7.19
C GLY A 131 -5.13 -0.84 -6.40
N ASN A 132 -5.62 0.14 -7.12
CA ASN A 132 -6.16 1.37 -6.61
C ASN A 132 -7.54 1.67 -7.21
N GLU A 133 -8.40 2.32 -6.47
CA GLU A 133 -9.68 2.95 -6.85
C GLU A 133 -10.45 2.24 -8.00
N THR A 134 -10.50 0.91 -7.91
CA THR A 134 -11.27 0.05 -8.80
C THR A 134 -12.22 -0.77 -7.94
N VAL A 135 -13.51 -0.60 -8.06
CA VAL A 135 -14.49 -1.23 -7.17
C VAL A 135 -14.21 -2.71 -6.90
N MET A 136 -14.57 -3.19 -5.70
CA MET A 136 -14.46 -4.60 -5.37
C MET A 136 -15.43 -5.45 -6.20
N GLY A 137 -14.97 -6.57 -6.72
CA GLY A 137 -15.74 -7.52 -7.52
C GLY A 137 -15.06 -8.87 -7.60
N ASP A 138 -15.71 -9.82 -8.27
CA ASP A 138 -15.22 -11.20 -8.37
C ASP A 138 -13.82 -11.29 -8.98
N ASN A 139 -13.49 -10.42 -9.94
CA ASN A 139 -12.16 -10.39 -10.53
C ASN A 139 -11.06 -10.14 -9.50
N PHE A 140 -11.28 -9.25 -8.54
CA PHE A 140 -10.35 -9.01 -7.43
C PHE A 140 -10.34 -10.13 -6.40
N LEU A 141 -11.48 -10.77 -6.13
CA LEU A 141 -11.51 -11.95 -5.27
C LEU A 141 -10.69 -13.10 -5.84
N GLN A 142 -10.76 -13.31 -7.15
CA GLN A 142 -9.94 -14.32 -7.83
C GLN A 142 -8.45 -13.96 -7.77
N ALA A 143 -8.10 -12.70 -7.98
CA ALA A 143 -6.71 -12.22 -7.86
C ALA A 143 -6.18 -12.40 -6.42
N TYR A 144 -6.97 -12.04 -5.41
CA TYR A 144 -6.63 -12.27 -3.99
C TYR A 144 -6.34 -13.75 -3.73
N LYS A 145 -7.26 -14.64 -4.11
CA LYS A 145 -7.10 -16.10 -3.92
C LYS A 145 -5.85 -16.62 -4.62
N TRP A 146 -5.57 -16.14 -5.83
CA TRP A 146 -4.37 -16.51 -6.55
C TRP A 146 -3.11 -16.03 -5.81
N ILE A 147 -3.02 -14.76 -5.41
CA ILE A 147 -1.86 -14.24 -4.66
C ILE A 147 -1.63 -15.08 -3.40
N LYS A 148 -2.67 -15.35 -2.61
CA LYS A 148 -2.58 -16.16 -1.38
C LYS A 148 -2.17 -17.60 -1.64
N SER A 149 -2.43 -18.14 -2.85
CA SER A 149 -1.96 -19.47 -3.25
C SER A 149 -0.47 -19.48 -3.58
N GLN A 150 0.06 -18.38 -4.13
CA GLN A 150 1.46 -18.25 -4.52
C GLN A 150 2.34 -17.80 -3.35
N ASP A 151 1.88 -16.83 -2.57
CA ASP A 151 2.62 -16.26 -1.45
C ASP A 151 1.82 -16.31 -0.14
N LYS A 152 2.19 -17.25 0.71
CA LYS A 152 1.62 -17.40 2.06
C LYS A 152 2.37 -16.59 3.12
N THR A 153 3.40 -15.87 2.72
CA THR A 153 4.33 -15.19 3.63
C THR A 153 4.06 -13.70 3.77
N ARG A 154 3.22 -13.15 2.91
CA ARG A 154 2.85 -11.73 2.93
C ARG A 154 1.34 -11.55 2.97
N PRO A 155 0.84 -10.55 3.68
CA PRO A 155 -0.54 -10.12 3.56
C PRO A 155 -0.80 -9.46 2.20
N VAL A 156 -2.07 -9.44 1.84
CA VAL A 156 -2.60 -8.75 0.66
C VAL A 156 -3.52 -7.64 1.13
N GLN A 157 -3.43 -6.46 0.52
CA GLN A 157 -4.34 -5.37 0.79
C GLN A 157 -5.08 -4.91 -0.47
N TYR A 158 -6.29 -4.41 -0.27
CA TYR A 158 -7.08 -3.72 -1.28
C TYR A 158 -8.12 -2.82 -0.60
N GLU A 159 -8.09 -1.53 -0.88
CA GLU A 159 -8.88 -0.54 -0.13
C GLU A 159 -10.39 -0.69 -0.36
N GLN A 160 -10.82 -1.06 -1.58
CA GLN A 160 -12.24 -1.27 -1.88
C GLN A 160 -12.81 -2.58 -1.30
N ALA A 161 -11.99 -3.50 -0.84
CA ALA A 161 -12.44 -4.65 -0.06
C ALA A 161 -12.90 -4.23 1.35
N ARG A 162 -12.53 -3.05 1.80
CA ARG A 162 -12.89 -2.48 3.10
C ARG A 162 -12.49 -3.42 4.25
N ARG A 163 -13.45 -4.12 4.87
CA ARG A 163 -13.24 -5.08 5.97
C ARG A 163 -13.75 -6.48 5.58
N GLY A 164 -14.01 -6.67 4.30
CA GLY A 164 -14.56 -7.91 3.74
C GLY A 164 -13.51 -8.88 3.24
N GLU A 165 -13.98 -9.87 2.50
CA GLU A 165 -13.12 -10.80 1.79
C GLU A 165 -12.28 -10.07 0.72
N GLY A 166 -11.04 -10.48 0.53
CA GLY A 166 -10.14 -9.92 -0.48
C GLY A 166 -9.12 -8.93 0.08
N THR A 167 -9.03 -8.79 1.41
CA THR A 167 -7.96 -8.02 2.06
C THR A 167 -7.60 -8.62 3.41
N ASP A 168 -6.33 -8.57 3.78
CA ASP A 168 -5.84 -8.96 5.10
C ASP A 168 -5.67 -7.74 6.03
N ILE A 169 -5.72 -6.53 5.47
CA ILE A 169 -5.51 -5.25 6.15
C ILE A 169 -6.68 -4.32 5.82
N PHE A 170 -7.25 -3.67 6.82
CA PHE A 170 -8.15 -2.56 6.57
C PHE A 170 -7.31 -1.34 6.17
N CYS A 171 -7.31 -1.01 4.88
CA CYS A 171 -6.47 0.03 4.31
C CYS A 171 -7.30 1.13 3.62
N PRO A 172 -8.13 1.86 4.37
CA PRO A 172 -8.96 2.91 3.79
C PRO A 172 -8.13 4.11 3.32
N MET A 173 -8.73 4.95 2.47
CA MET A 173 -8.19 6.25 2.10
C MET A 173 -8.84 7.34 2.95
N TYR A 174 -8.03 8.30 3.40
CA TYR A 174 -8.49 9.52 4.10
C TYR A 174 -9.49 9.25 5.22
N TYR A 175 -9.29 8.13 5.94
CA TYR A 175 -10.22 7.72 6.99
C TYR A 175 -10.12 8.67 8.18
N PRO A 176 -11.23 9.34 8.56
CA PRO A 176 -11.15 10.43 9.55
C PRO A 176 -10.61 9.97 10.91
N VAL A 177 -9.95 10.88 11.62
CA VAL A 177 -9.38 10.65 12.96
C VAL A 177 -10.42 10.05 13.90
N ALA A 178 -11.62 10.65 13.98
CA ALA A 178 -12.71 10.15 14.83
C ALA A 178 -13.20 8.75 14.43
N ALA A 179 -13.25 8.45 13.13
CA ALA A 179 -13.62 7.13 12.62
C ALA A 179 -12.53 6.09 12.92
N SER A 180 -11.27 6.47 12.83
CA SER A 180 -10.12 5.64 13.20
C SER A 180 -10.15 5.29 14.68
N GLU A 181 -10.46 6.25 15.55
CA GLU A 181 -10.61 6.00 16.98
C GLU A 181 -11.80 5.08 17.28
N LYS A 182 -12.94 5.29 16.62
CA LYS A 182 -14.10 4.41 16.73
C LYS A 182 -13.77 2.97 16.33
N TYR A 183 -13.04 2.80 15.21
CA TYR A 183 -12.55 1.50 14.76
C TYR A 183 -11.64 0.84 15.80
N ALA A 184 -10.72 1.59 16.36
CA ALA A 184 -9.77 1.07 17.33
C ALA A 184 -10.39 0.66 18.66
N LYS A 185 -11.49 1.31 19.04
CA LYS A 185 -12.26 0.99 20.26
C LYS A 185 -13.24 -0.18 20.11
N ASP A 186 -13.57 -0.56 18.87
CA ASP A 186 -14.49 -1.65 18.61
C ASP A 186 -13.79 -3.01 18.78
N PRO A 187 -14.17 -3.83 19.76
CA PRO A 187 -13.57 -5.14 19.99
C PRO A 187 -13.80 -6.11 18.82
N ASN A 188 -14.79 -5.84 17.97
CA ASN A 188 -15.10 -6.64 16.79
C ASN A 188 -14.34 -6.23 15.55
N SER A 189 -13.51 -5.18 15.61
CA SER A 189 -12.65 -4.82 14.47
C SER A 189 -11.77 -6.00 14.07
N PRO A 190 -11.83 -6.45 12.79
CA PRO A 190 -11.32 -7.79 12.44
C PRO A 190 -9.80 -7.83 12.19
N MET A 191 -9.19 -6.71 11.79
CA MET A 191 -7.84 -6.68 11.23
C MET A 191 -7.11 -5.37 11.55
N PRO A 192 -5.77 -5.28 11.37
CA PRO A 192 -5.06 -4.02 11.56
C PRO A 192 -5.55 -2.95 10.59
N LEU A 193 -5.56 -1.69 11.03
CA LEU A 193 -5.83 -0.54 10.20
C LEU A 193 -4.50 0.14 9.83
N ILE A 194 -4.25 0.22 8.53
CA ILE A 194 -3.09 0.92 7.94
C ILE A 194 -3.63 1.67 6.72
N GLN A 195 -3.75 2.99 6.80
CA GLN A 195 -4.33 3.76 5.70
C GLN A 195 -3.42 3.70 4.47
N CYS A 196 -3.93 3.27 3.32
CA CYS A 196 -3.14 3.29 2.08
C CYS A 196 -2.91 4.71 1.58
N GLU A 197 -3.81 5.64 1.95
CA GLU A 197 -3.66 7.08 1.72
C GLU A 197 -4.24 7.86 2.89
N TYR A 198 -3.52 8.86 3.36
CA TYR A 198 -4.04 9.83 4.33
C TYR A 198 -3.30 11.16 4.20
N ASN A 199 -3.75 12.19 4.93
CA ASN A 199 -3.10 13.50 5.01
C ASN A 199 -2.79 14.08 3.62
N HIS A 200 -3.76 14.05 2.70
CA HIS A 200 -3.60 14.56 1.33
C HIS A 200 -3.02 15.98 1.37
N THR A 201 -1.81 16.10 0.85
CA THR A 201 -1.08 17.37 0.84
C THR A 201 -0.84 17.82 -0.59
N MET A 202 -1.63 18.76 -1.03
CA MET A 202 -1.47 19.45 -2.32
C MET A 202 -1.46 20.93 -2.05
N GLY A 203 -0.37 21.61 -2.39
CA GLY A 203 -0.17 23.00 -1.98
C GLY A 203 -0.14 23.10 -0.45
N ASN A 204 -0.96 23.99 0.12
CA ASN A 204 -1.03 24.23 1.57
C ASN A 204 -2.28 23.57 2.20
N SER A 205 -2.53 22.31 1.92
CA SER A 205 -3.75 21.59 2.34
C SER A 205 -3.52 20.53 3.42
N GLY A 206 -2.28 20.18 3.76
CA GLY A 206 -1.96 19.19 4.78
C GLY A 206 -2.40 19.61 6.18
N GLY A 207 -2.78 18.64 7.03
CA GLY A 207 -3.17 18.91 8.41
C GLY A 207 -3.50 17.66 9.21
N ASN A 208 -3.66 17.84 10.53
CA ASN A 208 -4.06 16.78 11.47
C ASN A 208 -3.09 15.59 11.59
N LEU A 209 -1.89 15.64 11.03
CA LEU A 209 -0.93 14.53 11.08
C LEU A 209 -0.65 14.11 12.54
N SER A 210 -0.50 15.08 13.44
CA SER A 210 -0.30 14.81 14.87
C SER A 210 -1.47 14.07 15.51
N ASP A 211 -2.72 14.36 15.10
CA ASP A 211 -3.90 13.73 15.65
C ASP A 211 -3.97 12.25 15.24
N TYR A 212 -3.68 11.93 13.98
CA TYR A 212 -3.54 10.55 13.52
C TYR A 212 -2.47 9.80 14.32
N TRP A 213 -1.27 10.39 14.48
CA TRP A 213 -0.16 9.72 15.16
C TRP A 213 -0.37 9.59 16.66
N ASN A 214 -1.12 10.49 17.28
CA ASN A 214 -1.54 10.34 18.69
C ASN A 214 -2.42 9.10 18.86
N LEU A 215 -3.36 8.85 17.93
CA LEU A 215 -4.19 7.64 17.95
C LEU A 215 -3.38 6.39 17.62
N ILE A 216 -2.54 6.43 16.59
CA ILE A 216 -1.72 5.29 16.16
C ILE A 216 -0.82 4.81 17.32
N ARG A 217 -0.22 5.72 18.08
CA ARG A 217 0.57 5.36 19.25
C ARG A 217 -0.26 4.83 20.41
N LYS A 218 -1.52 5.22 20.50
CA LYS A 218 -2.42 4.84 21.59
C LYS A 218 -3.06 3.45 21.40
N TYR A 219 -3.38 3.11 20.17
CA TYR A 219 -4.15 1.91 19.87
C TYR A 219 -3.36 0.93 19.00
N PRO A 220 -2.97 -0.26 19.53
CA PRO A 220 -2.12 -1.21 18.79
C PRO A 220 -2.67 -1.72 17.46
N ILE A 221 -3.98 -1.66 17.25
CA ILE A 221 -4.63 -2.05 15.99
C ILE A 221 -4.44 -1.01 14.88
N LEU A 222 -4.07 0.23 15.23
CA LEU A 222 -3.74 1.29 14.27
C LEU A 222 -2.23 1.26 14.05
N GLN A 223 -1.79 0.96 12.84
CA GLN A 223 -0.36 0.74 12.60
C GLN A 223 0.25 1.65 11.53
N GLY A 224 -0.34 2.82 11.33
CA GLY A 224 0.23 3.85 10.47
C GLY A 224 -0.58 4.12 9.23
N GLY A 225 0.10 4.58 8.20
CA GLY A 225 -0.47 4.93 6.90
C GLY A 225 0.59 5.50 5.97
N PHE A 226 0.14 5.79 4.75
CA PHE A 226 0.98 6.32 3.68
C PHE A 226 0.47 7.72 3.31
N ASP A 227 1.31 8.72 3.52
CA ASP A 227 1.03 10.11 3.15
C ASP A 227 0.76 10.22 1.65
N TRP A 228 -0.25 10.98 1.27
CA TRP A 228 -0.47 11.36 -0.10
C TRP A 228 -0.01 12.82 -0.29
N ASP A 229 1.13 13.09 -0.91
CA ASP A 229 2.07 12.07 -1.39
C ASP A 229 3.50 12.56 -1.17
N PHE A 230 4.51 11.81 -1.63
CA PHE A 230 5.89 12.03 -1.21
C PHE A 230 6.48 13.35 -1.71
N VAL A 231 6.35 13.65 -3.01
CA VAL A 231 6.86 14.89 -3.62
C VAL A 231 5.95 15.37 -4.73
N ASP A 232 6.01 16.65 -5.05
CA ASP A 232 5.35 17.20 -6.23
C ASP A 232 5.89 16.51 -7.49
N GLN A 233 4.95 16.02 -8.31
CA GLN A 233 5.26 15.38 -9.58
C GLN A 233 4.91 16.29 -10.76
N ALA A 234 4.51 17.52 -10.50
CA ALA A 234 4.12 18.45 -11.53
C ALA A 234 5.29 18.76 -12.47
N LEU A 235 5.00 18.66 -13.75
CA LEU A 235 5.86 19.09 -14.85
C LEU A 235 5.49 20.50 -15.26
#